data_e0d35058bb6f6fbcbce662ca9bdda423
#
_entry.id   e0d35058bb6f6fbcbce662ca9bdda423
#
_cell.length_a   1.000
_cell.length_b   1.000
_cell.length_c   1.000
_cell.angle_alpha   90.00
_cell.angle_beta   90.00
_cell.angle_gamma   90.00
#
_symmetry.space_group_name_H-M   'P 1'
#
loop_
_entity.id
_entity.type
_entity.pdbx_description
1 polymer ?
#
loop_
_entity_poly.entity_id
_entity_poly.type
_entity_poly.pdbx_seq_one_letter_code
_entity_poly.pdbx_strand_id
1 'polypeptide(L)'
;MKRKIFAPVAVAAALALAGCNAAETASRNISYESDNFKVMRRIVFVNGITDKYLLSIEGLCSITKDKEDNQLEVTCKTGDSEYKKHYLGISDNVTYFVEQMDGSDVDTFHYKVAFRPETLLPDIDLQTSGDES
;
A
#
# COMPACT_ATOMS: atom_id res chain seq x y z
N MET A 1 -51.27 22.52 -9.61
CA MET A 1 -50.36 22.92 -8.51
C MET A 1 -49.55 21.77 -7.90
N LYS A 2 -49.44 20.61 -8.52
CA LYS A 2 -48.67 19.45 -8.00
C LYS A 2 -47.29 19.24 -8.63
N ARG A 3 -46.76 20.19 -9.42
CA ARG A 3 -45.51 20.04 -10.19
C ARG A 3 -44.26 20.64 -9.56
N LYS A 4 -44.36 21.27 -8.37
CA LYS A 4 -43.22 22.03 -7.78
C LYS A 4 -42.45 21.32 -6.68
N ILE A 5 -42.85 20.10 -6.28
CA ILE A 5 -42.22 19.38 -5.15
C ILE A 5 -41.17 18.36 -5.61
N PHE A 6 -41.15 17.95 -6.89
CA PHE A 6 -40.24 16.91 -7.38
C PHE A 6 -38.86 17.42 -7.81
N ALA A 7 -38.71 18.70 -8.14
CA ALA A 7 -37.45 19.27 -8.59
C ALA A 7 -36.32 19.26 -7.51
N PRO A 8 -36.55 19.61 -6.23
CA PRO A 8 -35.52 19.61 -5.21
C PRO A 8 -35.08 18.20 -4.83
N VAL A 9 -35.94 17.21 -4.89
CA VAL A 9 -35.61 15.81 -4.55
C VAL A 9 -34.74 15.20 -5.66
N ALA A 10 -35.00 15.48 -6.92
CA ALA A 10 -34.21 15.03 -8.04
C ALA A 10 -32.79 15.61 -8.04
N VAL A 11 -32.64 16.87 -7.68
CA VAL A 11 -31.34 17.54 -7.55
C VAL A 11 -30.52 16.97 -6.40
N ALA A 12 -31.13 16.70 -5.25
CA ALA A 12 -30.48 16.09 -4.09
C ALA A 12 -30.00 14.64 -4.40
N ALA A 13 -30.80 13.86 -5.12
CA ALA A 13 -30.42 12.51 -5.56
C ALA A 13 -29.27 12.53 -6.56
N ALA A 14 -29.24 13.48 -7.49
CA ALA A 14 -28.15 13.63 -8.46
C ALA A 14 -26.81 14.01 -7.80
N LEU A 15 -26.85 14.85 -6.76
CA LEU A 15 -25.66 15.23 -6.00
C LEU A 15 -25.09 14.05 -5.17
N ALA A 16 -25.95 13.18 -4.63
CA ALA A 16 -25.52 11.99 -3.90
C ALA A 16 -24.83 10.97 -4.83
N LEU A 17 -25.34 10.79 -6.05
CA LEU A 17 -24.72 9.91 -7.05
C LEU A 17 -23.37 10.43 -7.55
N ALA A 18 -23.21 11.75 -7.69
CA ALA A 18 -21.95 12.37 -8.07
C ALA A 18 -20.85 12.17 -7.02
N GLY A 19 -21.21 12.20 -5.73
CA GLY A 19 -20.27 11.94 -4.63
C GLY A 19 -19.72 10.52 -4.63
N CYS A 20 -20.54 9.51 -4.88
CA CYS A 20 -20.08 8.11 -4.98
C CYS A 20 -19.11 7.90 -6.14
N ASN A 21 -19.38 8.50 -7.32
CA ASN A 21 -18.51 8.42 -8.47
C ASN A 21 -17.14 9.08 -8.24
N ALA A 22 -17.09 10.20 -7.53
CA ALA A 22 -15.84 10.90 -7.25
C ALA A 22 -14.91 10.07 -6.36
N ALA A 23 -15.43 9.44 -5.30
CA ALA A 23 -14.67 8.59 -4.41
C ALA A 23 -14.11 7.34 -5.12
N GLU A 24 -14.93 6.71 -5.96
CA GLU A 24 -14.52 5.54 -6.74
C GLU A 24 -13.46 5.89 -7.79
N THR A 25 -13.59 7.04 -8.44
CA THR A 25 -12.61 7.53 -9.41
C THR A 25 -11.29 7.85 -8.73
N ALA A 26 -11.30 8.52 -7.58
CA ALA A 26 -10.11 8.81 -6.79
C ALA A 26 -9.40 7.52 -6.36
N SER A 27 -10.14 6.54 -5.87
CA SER A 27 -9.60 5.23 -5.47
C SER A 27 -8.92 4.51 -6.64
N ARG A 28 -9.54 4.50 -7.81
CA ARG A 28 -8.95 3.90 -9.02
C ARG A 28 -7.68 4.62 -9.47
N ASN A 29 -7.66 5.96 -9.43
CA ASN A 29 -6.50 6.75 -9.81
C ASN A 29 -5.32 6.51 -8.87
N ILE A 30 -5.56 6.44 -7.56
CA ILE A 30 -4.53 6.12 -6.57
C ILE A 30 -3.97 4.70 -6.81
N SER A 31 -4.82 3.74 -7.10
CA SER A 31 -4.38 2.38 -7.41
C SER A 31 -3.52 2.33 -8.68
N TYR A 32 -3.95 3.02 -9.72
CA TYR A 32 -3.19 3.13 -10.97
C TYR A 32 -1.81 3.77 -10.77
N GLU A 33 -1.73 4.89 -10.05
CA GLU A 33 -0.46 5.56 -9.74
C GLU A 33 0.44 4.67 -8.87
N SER A 34 -0.14 3.88 -7.98
CA SER A 34 0.60 2.90 -7.17
C SER A 34 1.19 1.78 -8.01
N ASP A 35 0.43 1.26 -8.97
CA ASP A 35 0.88 0.19 -9.87
C ASP A 35 1.96 0.69 -10.85
N ASN A 36 2.02 1.99 -11.09
CA ASN A 36 3.07 2.64 -11.86
C ASN A 36 4.27 3.10 -11.00
N PHE A 37 4.37 2.66 -9.77
CA PHE A 37 5.49 2.98 -8.85
C PHE A 37 5.65 4.49 -8.57
N LYS A 38 4.55 5.23 -8.51
CA LYS A 38 4.55 6.68 -8.23
C LYS A 38 4.13 7.03 -6.82
N VAL A 39 3.65 6.07 -6.06
CA VAL A 39 3.14 6.27 -4.70
C VAL A 39 4.05 5.58 -3.70
N MET A 40 4.55 6.35 -2.74
CA MET A 40 5.32 5.83 -1.64
C MET A 40 4.41 5.09 -0.66
N ARG A 41 4.75 3.86 -0.34
CA ARG A 41 3.97 2.99 0.54
C ARG A 41 4.82 2.39 1.65
N ARG A 42 4.17 2.19 2.79
CA ARG A 42 4.65 1.31 3.86
C ARG A 42 3.75 0.09 3.92
N ILE A 43 4.34 -1.09 3.78
CA ILE A 43 3.67 -2.37 3.86
C ILE A 43 4.18 -3.07 5.11
N VAL A 44 3.28 -3.41 6.03
CA VAL A 44 3.64 -4.01 7.30
C VAL A 44 2.99 -5.39 7.41
N PHE A 45 3.80 -6.39 7.69
CA PHE A 45 3.36 -7.73 8.06
C PHE A 45 3.33 -7.88 9.56
N VAL A 46 2.23 -8.36 10.07
CA VAL A 46 1.99 -8.48 11.50
C VAL A 46 1.42 -9.85 11.83
N ASN A 47 1.85 -10.40 12.96
CA ASN A 47 1.19 -11.57 13.55
C ASN A 47 0.00 -11.09 14.39
N GLY A 48 -1.22 -11.39 13.93
CA GLY A 48 -2.45 -10.92 14.55
C GLY A 48 -2.77 -11.57 15.91
N ILE A 49 -2.11 -12.65 16.26
CA ILE A 49 -2.28 -13.31 17.57
C ILE A 49 -1.35 -12.69 18.62
N THR A 50 -0.13 -12.39 18.24
CA THR A 50 0.90 -11.87 19.15
C THR A 50 1.08 -10.35 19.11
N ASP A 51 0.36 -9.67 18.21
CA ASP A 51 0.49 -8.23 17.94
C ASP A 51 1.92 -7.77 17.57
N LYS A 52 2.71 -8.71 17.04
CA LYS A 52 4.12 -8.47 16.73
C LYS A 52 4.35 -8.21 15.24
N TYR A 53 5.12 -7.17 14.95
CA TYR A 53 5.54 -6.87 13.59
C TYR A 53 6.62 -7.86 13.12
N LEU A 54 6.38 -8.48 11.97
CA LEU A 54 7.33 -9.41 11.36
C LEU A 54 8.26 -8.71 10.38
N LEU A 55 7.72 -7.85 9.54
CA LEU A 55 8.43 -7.19 8.45
C LEU A 55 7.75 -5.88 8.09
N SER A 56 8.54 -4.88 7.76
CA SER A 56 8.06 -3.63 7.17
C SER A 56 8.86 -3.33 5.90
N ILE A 57 8.16 -2.99 4.83
CA ILE A 57 8.73 -2.57 3.55
C ILE A 57 8.27 -1.16 3.26
N GLU A 58 9.19 -0.25 3.01
CA GLU A 58 8.91 1.12 2.59
C GLU A 58 9.52 1.39 1.22
N GLY A 59 8.75 1.97 0.32
CA GLY A 59 9.24 2.30 -1.01
C GLY A 59 8.14 2.61 -2.02
N LEU A 60 8.55 2.87 -3.25
CA LEU A 60 7.66 2.95 -4.40
C LEU A 60 7.28 1.52 -4.81
N CYS A 61 6.20 1.01 -4.24
CA CYS A 61 5.83 -0.38 -4.36
C CYS A 61 4.44 -0.59 -4.93
N SER A 62 4.33 -1.54 -5.83
CA SER A 62 3.07 -2.13 -6.28
C SER A 62 2.80 -3.43 -5.52
N ILE A 63 1.55 -3.70 -5.22
CA ILE A 63 1.12 -4.90 -4.50
C ILE A 63 0.08 -5.67 -5.30
N THR A 64 0.22 -6.98 -5.32
CA THR A 64 -0.75 -7.89 -5.93
C THR A 64 -1.02 -9.04 -4.98
N LYS A 65 -2.29 -9.36 -4.77
CA LYS A 65 -2.67 -10.53 -3.99
C LYS A 65 -2.83 -11.73 -4.90
N ASP A 66 -1.99 -12.73 -4.72
CA ASP A 66 -2.16 -14.03 -5.33
C ASP A 66 -3.12 -14.86 -4.47
N LYS A 67 -4.25 -15.22 -5.06
CA LYS A 67 -5.30 -15.98 -4.39
C LYS A 67 -5.04 -17.48 -4.41
N GLU A 68 -4.30 -17.98 -5.38
CA GLU A 68 -3.99 -19.39 -5.53
C GLU A 68 -2.99 -19.84 -4.46
N ASP A 69 -1.91 -19.11 -4.31
CA ASP A 69 -0.86 -19.41 -3.35
C ASP A 69 -1.06 -18.70 -1.98
N ASN A 70 -2.15 -17.95 -1.84
CA ASN A 70 -2.47 -17.17 -0.64
C ASN A 70 -1.27 -16.33 -0.14
N GLN A 71 -0.70 -15.57 -1.04
CA GLN A 71 0.45 -14.72 -0.79
C GLN A 71 0.22 -13.29 -1.27
N LEU A 72 0.93 -12.36 -0.68
CA LEU A 72 1.07 -11.01 -1.17
C LEU A 72 2.37 -10.89 -1.95
N GLU A 73 2.28 -10.42 -3.17
CA GLU A 73 3.42 -10.07 -3.98
C GLU A 73 3.67 -8.55 -3.88
N VAL A 74 4.84 -8.18 -3.46
CA VAL A 74 5.26 -6.78 -3.34
C VAL A 74 6.41 -6.54 -4.29
N THR A 75 6.21 -5.67 -5.27
CA THR A 75 7.25 -5.25 -6.22
C THR A 75 7.61 -3.80 -5.94
N CYS A 76 8.85 -3.53 -5.65
CA CYS A 76 9.34 -2.19 -5.33
C CYS A 76 10.40 -1.74 -6.33
N LYS A 77 10.29 -0.49 -6.74
CA LYS A 77 11.30 0.17 -7.56
C LYS A 77 12.46 0.63 -6.68
N THR A 78 13.65 0.17 -6.97
CA THR A 78 14.87 0.45 -6.19
C THR A 78 15.89 1.31 -6.93
N GLY A 79 15.65 1.60 -8.19
CA GLY A 79 16.47 2.44 -9.05
C GLY A 79 15.74 2.76 -10.36
N ASP A 80 16.37 3.42 -11.31
CA ASP A 80 15.74 3.84 -12.57
C ASP A 80 15.15 2.66 -13.36
N SER A 81 15.86 1.54 -13.40
CA SER A 81 15.44 0.32 -14.08
C SER A 81 15.58 -0.91 -13.19
N GLU A 82 15.66 -0.73 -11.89
CA GLU A 82 15.84 -1.79 -10.92
C GLU A 82 14.60 -1.99 -10.07
N TYR A 83 14.24 -3.26 -9.88
CA TYR A 83 13.08 -3.67 -9.10
C TYR A 83 13.44 -4.84 -8.20
N LYS A 84 12.83 -4.88 -7.01
CA LYS A 84 12.88 -6.05 -6.13
C LYS A 84 11.48 -6.55 -5.88
N LYS A 85 11.31 -7.87 -5.85
CA LYS A 85 10.03 -8.50 -5.60
C LYS A 85 10.11 -9.36 -4.34
N HIS A 86 9.11 -9.23 -3.50
CA HIS A 86 8.93 -10.01 -2.28
C HIS A 86 7.66 -10.84 -2.40
N TYR A 87 7.72 -12.06 -1.92
CA TYR A 87 6.59 -12.97 -1.81
C TYR A 87 6.34 -13.24 -0.33
N LEU A 88 5.18 -12.84 0.15
CA LEU A 88 4.85 -12.85 1.56
C LEU A 88 3.63 -13.72 1.78
N GLY A 89 3.81 -14.89 2.36
CA GLY A 89 2.74 -15.83 2.66
C GLY A 89 1.75 -15.25 3.68
N ILE A 90 0.47 -15.45 3.43
CA ILE A 90 -0.63 -15.05 4.32
C ILE A 90 -1.18 -16.32 4.97
N SER A 91 -1.38 -16.27 6.27
CA SER A 91 -1.96 -17.37 7.05
C SER A 91 -3.01 -16.84 8.03
N ASP A 92 -3.67 -17.72 8.77
CA ASP A 92 -4.71 -17.33 9.71
C ASP A 92 -4.24 -16.38 10.81
N ASN A 93 -2.95 -16.44 11.16
CA ASN A 93 -2.33 -15.61 12.17
C ASN A 93 -1.41 -14.52 11.62
N VAL A 94 -1.16 -14.49 10.31
CA VAL A 94 -0.33 -13.47 9.66
C VAL A 94 -1.18 -12.66 8.70
N THR A 95 -1.20 -11.35 8.91
CA THR A 95 -1.89 -10.39 8.06
C THR A 95 -0.96 -9.23 7.70
N TYR A 96 -1.45 -8.34 6.87
CA TYR A 96 -0.70 -7.15 6.47
C TYR A 96 -1.62 -5.94 6.43
N PHE A 97 -1.01 -4.78 6.56
CA PHE A 97 -1.65 -3.51 6.19
C PHE A 97 -0.73 -2.68 5.30
N VAL A 98 -1.33 -1.82 4.51
CA VAL A 98 -0.63 -0.93 3.59
C VAL A 98 -1.04 0.49 3.90
N GLU A 99 -0.04 1.33 4.10
CA GLU A 99 -0.20 2.76 4.30
C GLU A 99 0.41 3.51 3.12
N GLN A 100 -0.32 4.48 2.59
CA GLN A 100 0.25 5.44 1.67
C GLN A 100 0.97 6.53 2.48
N MET A 101 2.24 6.74 2.17
CA MET A 101 3.04 7.76 2.83
C MET A 101 2.94 9.07 2.03
N ASP A 102 2.89 10.20 2.73
CA ASP A 102 2.95 11.50 2.09
C ASP A 102 4.31 11.70 1.42
N GLY A 103 4.28 11.95 0.11
CA GLY A 103 5.47 11.96 -0.73
C GLY A 103 6.32 13.23 -0.70
N SER A 104 6.15 14.12 0.31
CA SER A 104 6.75 15.45 0.27
C SER A 104 8.25 15.53 0.59
N ASP A 105 8.85 14.51 1.22
CA ASP A 105 10.25 14.56 1.66
C ASP A 105 11.02 13.25 1.44
N VAL A 106 10.64 12.44 0.45
CA VAL A 106 11.28 11.15 0.26
C VAL A 106 12.04 11.14 -1.06
N ASP A 107 13.29 10.66 -0.99
CA ASP A 107 14.09 10.36 -2.18
C ASP A 107 13.30 9.45 -3.14
N THR A 108 13.38 9.74 -4.43
CA THR A 108 12.63 9.05 -5.49
C THR A 108 12.84 7.52 -5.49
N PHE A 109 13.90 7.05 -4.83
CA PHE A 109 14.28 5.63 -4.76
C PHE A 109 14.49 5.15 -3.33
N HIS A 110 13.81 5.76 -2.36
CA HIS A 110 13.88 5.27 -0.98
C HIS A 110 13.25 3.87 -0.89
N TYR A 111 14.08 2.91 -0.50
CA TYR A 111 13.65 1.54 -0.27
C TYR A 111 14.23 1.06 1.05
N LYS A 112 13.36 0.68 1.96
CA LYS A 112 13.75 0.19 3.28
C LYS A 112 12.95 -1.07 3.61
N VAL A 113 13.66 -2.09 4.06
CA VAL A 113 13.04 -3.28 4.66
C VAL A 113 13.56 -3.42 6.07
N ALA A 114 12.66 -3.42 7.02
CA ALA A 114 12.95 -3.71 8.41
C ALA A 114 12.35 -5.07 8.77
N PHE A 115 13.21 -5.98 9.17
CA PHE A 115 12.81 -7.29 9.69
C PHE A 115 13.03 -7.29 11.20
N ARG A 116 11.99 -7.64 11.95
CA ARG A 116 12.06 -7.72 13.41
C ARG A 116 11.68 -9.13 13.86
N PRO A 117 12.64 -10.07 13.88
CA PRO A 117 12.44 -11.33 14.53
C PRO A 117 12.50 -11.10 16.05
N GLU A 118 11.41 -11.29 16.75
CA GLU A 118 11.32 -10.92 18.16
C GLU A 118 11.97 -11.90 19.12
N THR A 119 12.49 -13.02 18.68
CA THR A 119 12.80 -14.09 19.60
C THR A 119 14.27 -14.50 19.72
N LEU A 120 15.18 -14.13 18.84
CA LEU A 120 16.53 -14.71 18.91
C LEU A 120 17.69 -13.87 18.42
N LEU A 121 17.49 -12.67 17.83
CA LEU A 121 18.60 -11.88 17.33
C LEU A 121 18.37 -10.40 17.62
N PRO A 122 19.38 -9.68 18.13
CA PRO A 122 19.34 -8.23 18.23
C PRO A 122 19.16 -7.64 16.82
N ASP A 123 18.51 -6.49 16.73
CA ASP A 123 18.22 -5.76 15.49
C ASP A 123 19.33 -5.92 14.46
N ILE A 124 19.07 -6.76 13.46
CA ILE A 124 19.95 -6.83 12.30
C ILE A 124 19.43 -5.77 11.33
N ASP A 125 20.04 -4.61 11.36
CA ASP A 125 19.92 -3.63 10.30
C ASP A 125 20.64 -4.18 9.07
N LEU A 126 19.88 -4.79 8.18
CA LEU A 126 20.37 -5.08 6.84
C LEU A 126 20.35 -3.77 6.03
N GLN A 127 21.24 -2.86 6.37
CA GLN A 127 21.58 -1.77 5.50
C GLN A 127 22.48 -2.34 4.40
N THR A 128 21.91 -2.62 3.26
CA THR A 128 22.71 -2.70 2.04
C THR A 128 23.04 -1.27 1.61
N SER A 129 23.94 -0.64 2.34
CA SER A 129 24.66 0.50 1.82
C SER A 129 25.64 -0.03 0.79
N GLY A 130 25.32 0.08 -0.46
CA GLY A 130 26.31 0.09 -1.50
C GLY A 130 27.16 1.34 -1.33
N ASP A 131 28.14 1.28 -0.42
CA ASP A 131 29.20 2.25 -0.38
C ASP A 131 30.27 1.75 -1.33
N GLU A 132 30.28 2.31 -2.49
CA GLU A 132 31.35 2.23 -3.44
C GLU A 132 32.23 3.45 -3.26
N SER A 133 33.34 3.26 -2.59
CA SER A 133 34.48 4.15 -2.67
C SER A 133 35.18 4.02 -4.02
#